data_c481c86191966542a01f188bebba4576
#
_entry.id   c481c86191966542a01f188bebba4576
#
_cell.length_a   1.000
_cell.length_b   1.000
_cell.length_c   1.000
_cell.angle_alpha   90.00
_cell.angle_beta   90.00
_cell.angle_gamma   90.00
#
_symmetry.space_group_name_H-M   'P 1'
#
loop_
_entity.id
_entity.type
_entity.pdbx_description
1 polymer ?
#
loop_
_entity_poly.entity_id
_entity_poly.type
_entity_poly.pdbx_seq_one_letter_code
_entity_poly.pdbx_strand_id
1 'polypeptide(L)'
;MITLLVFISAAWLYSNFESHWQQPKYPLMIAVSKTPLSTPFYVAKAIGAFDETCVSVKFDEVVGGQRAFTKVMNGDVDFGTSSDSVIAFQSLANKTFVTHAMFGQSDNDVKLITRTSAKINSTMDLKGKEIGVTHGTASEYFLSTLLALEGLTTEDVELYHYKPEQLVNGFINKDIDVFLPWEPFGFQSAQLLNGQIKIHKTKGLNTLSFNLISVTADNLLVEKAKCVIQGLSIAIDYIASHPRESKQIVMDELKLTAEFIDWVWSDYIFKLGLNQSLMLSVESQAIWAVATQMTQFNEVPNIEHFIDSRAMLAVMPNAVNIPQ
;
A
#
# COMPACT_ATOMS: atom_id res chain seq x y z
N MET A 1 1.49 0.98 65.83
CA MET A 1 0.34 1.15 64.92
C MET A 1 0.49 2.35 63.96
N ILE A 2 1.21 3.41 64.28
CA ILE A 2 1.41 4.62 63.46
C ILE A 2 2.41 4.38 62.31
N THR A 3 3.44 3.56 62.48
CA THR A 3 4.47 3.25 61.48
C THR A 3 3.94 2.45 60.27
N LEU A 4 2.92 1.60 60.47
CA LEU A 4 2.34 0.79 59.37
C LEU A 4 1.48 1.63 58.42
N LEU A 5 0.81 2.68 58.94
CA LEU A 5 -0.02 3.58 58.14
C LEU A 5 0.79 4.49 57.20
N VAL A 6 2.01 4.86 57.63
CA VAL A 6 2.92 5.71 56.79
C VAL A 6 3.46 4.92 55.58
N PHE A 7 3.74 3.60 55.76
CA PHE A 7 4.20 2.77 54.63
C PHE A 7 3.09 2.47 53.63
N ILE A 8 1.84 2.32 54.08
CA ILE A 8 0.69 2.09 53.19
C ILE A 8 0.36 3.35 52.40
N SER A 9 0.43 4.54 53.04
CA SER A 9 0.20 5.80 52.30
C SER A 9 1.33 6.13 51.33
N ALA A 10 2.59 5.82 51.64
CA ALA A 10 3.71 5.99 50.73
C ALA A 10 3.65 5.02 49.53
N ALA A 11 3.28 3.77 49.77
CA ALA A 11 3.09 2.79 48.68
C ALA A 11 1.90 3.15 47.76
N TRP A 12 0.81 3.70 48.34
CA TRP A 12 -0.35 4.15 47.59
C TRP A 12 -0.03 5.43 46.79
N LEU A 13 0.73 6.36 47.36
CA LEU A 13 1.23 7.54 46.66
C LEU A 13 2.22 7.16 45.55
N TYR A 14 3.10 6.18 45.78
CA TYR A 14 4.05 5.69 44.79
C TYR A 14 3.33 4.97 43.62
N SER A 15 2.34 4.12 43.88
CA SER A 15 1.57 3.44 42.87
C SER A 15 0.67 4.41 42.05
N ASN A 16 0.16 5.47 42.68
CA ASN A 16 -0.58 6.54 41.95
C ASN A 16 0.32 7.51 41.22
N PHE A 17 1.62 7.61 41.60
CA PHE A 17 2.57 8.50 40.95
C PHE A 17 3.13 7.88 39.65
N GLU A 18 3.27 6.55 39.58
CA GLU A 18 3.67 5.84 38.36
C GLU A 18 2.57 5.82 37.28
N SER A 19 1.30 6.03 37.62
CA SER A 19 0.18 5.88 36.70
C SER A 19 -0.14 7.11 35.83
N HIS A 20 0.62 8.23 35.88
CA HIS A 20 0.19 9.48 35.24
C HIS A 20 1.24 10.24 34.42
N TRP A 21 2.40 9.66 34.13
CA TRP A 21 3.28 10.22 33.11
C TRP A 21 3.05 9.55 31.76
N GLN A 22 1.84 9.71 31.19
CA GLN A 22 1.70 9.50 29.75
C GLN A 22 2.54 10.60 29.09
N GLN A 23 3.61 10.21 28.43
CA GLN A 23 4.36 11.15 27.60
C GLN A 23 3.38 11.82 26.61
N PRO A 24 3.53 13.13 26.38
CA PRO A 24 2.63 13.81 25.45
C PRO A 24 2.71 13.13 24.08
N LYS A 25 1.56 12.68 23.57
CA LYS A 25 1.48 12.04 22.26
C LYS A 25 1.65 13.07 21.17
N TYR A 26 2.47 12.73 20.18
CA TYR A 26 2.58 13.56 18.97
C TYR A 26 1.31 13.41 18.14
N PRO A 27 0.55 14.49 17.89
CA PRO A 27 -0.58 14.41 16.96
C PRO A 27 -0.05 14.19 15.54
N LEU A 28 -0.66 13.25 14.82
CA LEU A 28 -0.31 12.89 13.45
C LEU A 28 -1.52 12.83 12.55
N MET A 29 -1.34 13.28 11.31
CA MET A 29 -2.25 13.02 10.21
C MET A 29 -1.60 12.04 9.22
N ILE A 30 -2.28 10.95 8.89
CA ILE A 30 -1.80 9.96 7.92
C ILE A 30 -2.79 9.86 6.77
N ALA A 31 -2.33 10.08 5.53
CA ALA A 31 -3.13 9.79 4.34
C ALA A 31 -3.16 8.27 4.09
N VAL A 32 -4.32 7.66 4.34
CA VAL A 32 -4.50 6.21 4.20
C VAL A 32 -5.29 5.90 2.92
N SER A 33 -4.72 5.08 2.04
CA SER A 33 -5.41 4.61 0.84
C SER A 33 -6.56 3.69 1.20
N LYS A 34 -7.75 3.94 0.61
CA LYS A 34 -8.94 3.10 0.74
C LYS A 34 -8.77 1.80 -0.05
N THR A 35 -8.01 0.89 0.50
CA THR A 35 -7.77 -0.45 -0.04
C THR A 35 -7.63 -1.45 1.10
N PRO A 36 -8.03 -2.72 0.92
CA PRO A 36 -7.77 -3.76 1.90
C PRO A 36 -6.28 -3.98 2.21
N LEU A 37 -5.36 -3.58 1.31
CA LEU A 37 -3.92 -3.57 1.61
C LEU A 37 -3.55 -2.65 2.78
N SER A 38 -4.40 -1.64 3.09
CA SER A 38 -4.23 -0.78 4.27
C SER A 38 -4.83 -1.36 5.55
N THR A 39 -5.23 -2.64 5.57
CA THR A 39 -5.75 -3.35 6.75
C THR A 39 -4.97 -3.09 8.04
N PRO A 40 -3.61 -3.11 8.07
CA PRO A 40 -2.88 -2.84 9.30
C PRO A 40 -3.21 -1.50 9.96
N PHE A 41 -3.49 -0.46 9.17
CA PHE A 41 -3.90 0.85 9.68
C PHE A 41 -5.31 0.83 10.28
N TYR A 42 -6.26 0.21 9.60
CA TYR A 42 -7.65 0.11 10.07
C TYR A 42 -7.76 -0.73 11.33
N VAL A 43 -7.03 -1.85 11.39
CA VAL A 43 -6.97 -2.70 12.58
C VAL A 43 -6.28 -1.96 13.71
N ALA A 44 -5.14 -1.29 13.48
CA ALA A 44 -4.45 -0.50 14.51
C ALA A 44 -5.35 0.57 15.14
N LYS A 45 -6.15 1.26 14.31
CA LYS A 45 -7.16 2.24 14.77
C LYS A 45 -8.23 1.56 15.61
N ALA A 46 -8.80 0.46 15.13
CA ALA A 46 -9.94 -0.20 15.76
C ALA A 46 -9.60 -0.84 17.13
N ILE A 47 -8.40 -1.41 17.28
CA ILE A 47 -7.95 -2.02 18.53
C ILE A 47 -7.22 -1.04 19.47
N GLY A 48 -7.06 0.23 19.07
CA GLY A 48 -6.35 1.23 19.86
C GLY A 48 -4.83 1.02 19.92
N ALA A 49 -4.22 0.33 18.93
CA ALA A 49 -2.79 0.01 18.94
C ALA A 49 -1.91 1.27 18.96
N PHE A 50 -2.34 2.37 18.36
CA PHE A 50 -1.63 3.66 18.44
C PHE A 50 -1.70 4.29 19.82
N ASP A 51 -2.69 3.90 20.66
CA ASP A 51 -2.81 4.40 22.02
C ASP A 51 -1.74 3.87 22.96
N GLU A 52 -1.10 2.78 22.58
CA GLU A 52 0.04 2.20 23.29
C GLU A 52 1.38 2.81 22.87
N THR A 53 1.36 3.77 21.90
CA THR A 53 2.57 4.39 21.35
C THR A 53 2.64 5.89 21.66
N CYS A 54 3.71 6.56 21.21
CA CYS A 54 3.94 7.98 21.40
C CYS A 54 3.12 8.90 20.49
N VAL A 55 2.23 8.36 19.62
CA VAL A 55 1.48 9.14 18.64
C VAL A 55 -0.03 9.08 18.89
N SER A 56 -0.72 10.16 18.49
CA SER A 56 -2.18 10.21 18.37
C SER A 56 -2.52 10.41 16.91
N VAL A 57 -3.07 9.38 16.26
CA VAL A 57 -3.22 9.31 14.81
C VAL A 57 -4.63 9.67 14.36
N LYS A 58 -4.71 10.52 13.32
CA LYS A 58 -5.94 10.73 12.54
C LYS A 58 -5.70 10.31 11.10
N PHE A 59 -6.71 9.69 10.46
CA PHE A 59 -6.65 9.31 9.07
C PHE A 59 -7.30 10.36 8.16
N ASP A 60 -6.61 10.68 7.07
CA ASP A 60 -7.16 11.34 5.90
C ASP A 60 -7.29 10.28 4.80
N GLU A 61 -8.49 9.78 4.59
CA GLU A 61 -8.73 8.65 3.69
C GLU A 61 -8.82 9.11 2.24
N VAL A 62 -8.04 8.48 1.36
CA VAL A 62 -7.94 8.81 -0.06
C VAL A 62 -8.08 7.56 -0.95
N VAL A 63 -8.42 7.76 -2.22
CA VAL A 63 -8.43 6.67 -3.20
C VAL A 63 -7.07 6.62 -3.91
N GLY A 64 -6.34 5.52 -3.69
CA GLY A 64 -5.05 5.23 -4.33
C GLY A 64 -3.83 5.89 -3.69
N GLY A 65 -2.68 5.20 -3.78
CA GLY A 65 -1.42 5.63 -3.20
C GLY A 65 -0.85 6.93 -3.77
N GLN A 66 -1.16 7.24 -5.03
CA GLN A 66 -0.74 8.50 -5.67
C GLN A 66 -1.35 9.73 -4.98
N ARG A 67 -2.62 9.66 -4.56
CA ARG A 67 -3.27 10.78 -3.84
C ARG A 67 -2.69 10.93 -2.43
N ALA A 68 -2.42 9.81 -1.75
CA ALA A 68 -1.75 9.84 -0.46
C ALA A 68 -0.35 10.46 -0.57
N PHE A 69 0.42 10.06 -1.59
CA PHE A 69 1.73 10.63 -1.89
C PHE A 69 1.65 12.15 -2.10
N THR A 70 0.70 12.60 -2.92
CA THR A 70 0.52 14.04 -3.20
C THR A 70 0.23 14.83 -1.93
N LYS A 71 -0.59 14.32 -1.02
CA LYS A 71 -0.87 14.98 0.28
C LYS A 71 0.37 15.10 1.16
N VAL A 72 1.22 14.07 1.17
CA VAL A 72 2.52 14.12 1.88
C VAL A 72 3.40 15.22 1.28
N MET A 73 3.52 15.26 -0.04
CA MET A 73 4.38 16.26 -0.73
C MET A 73 3.89 17.70 -0.56
N ASN A 74 2.58 17.89 -0.43
CA ASN A 74 2.00 19.20 -0.15
C ASN A 74 2.14 19.65 1.31
N GLY A 75 2.52 18.73 2.22
CA GLY A 75 2.54 19.01 3.66
C GLY A 75 1.15 18.98 4.31
N ASP A 76 0.15 18.41 3.64
CA ASP A 76 -1.22 18.28 4.18
C ASP A 76 -1.29 17.25 5.30
N VAL A 77 -0.37 16.27 5.30
CA VAL A 77 -0.28 15.15 6.24
C VAL A 77 1.18 14.85 6.58
N ASP A 78 1.42 14.21 7.73
CA ASP A 78 2.77 13.82 8.18
C ASP A 78 3.28 12.58 7.41
N PHE A 79 2.40 11.59 7.21
CA PHE A 79 2.69 10.33 6.53
C PHE A 79 1.63 9.98 5.51
N GLY A 80 1.97 9.07 4.60
CA GLY A 80 1.03 8.51 3.64
C GLY A 80 1.30 7.03 3.36
N THR A 81 0.28 6.35 2.83
CA THR A 81 0.42 4.98 2.34
C THR A 81 0.54 5.01 0.83
N SER A 82 1.59 4.40 0.27
CA SER A 82 1.83 4.44 -1.18
C SER A 82 2.33 3.10 -1.71
N SER A 83 1.99 2.80 -2.97
CA SER A 83 2.51 1.60 -3.63
C SER A 83 3.96 1.79 -4.08
N ASP A 84 4.68 0.68 -4.23
CA ASP A 84 6.02 0.64 -4.82
C ASP A 84 6.05 1.27 -6.22
N SER A 85 5.00 1.10 -7.02
CA SER A 85 4.89 1.72 -8.35
C SER A 85 4.88 3.25 -8.26
N VAL A 86 4.11 3.81 -7.33
CA VAL A 86 4.10 5.27 -7.11
C VAL A 86 5.47 5.75 -6.63
N ILE A 87 6.11 5.00 -5.72
CA ILE A 87 7.47 5.31 -5.25
C ILE A 87 8.44 5.33 -6.44
N ALA A 88 8.39 4.34 -7.34
CA ALA A 88 9.23 4.27 -8.53
C ALA A 88 9.06 5.50 -9.44
N PHE A 89 7.83 5.83 -9.81
CA PHE A 89 7.56 6.99 -10.67
C PHE A 89 7.94 8.32 -10.01
N GLN A 90 7.73 8.47 -8.70
CA GLN A 90 8.03 9.71 -7.99
C GLN A 90 9.53 9.85 -7.69
N SER A 91 10.28 8.76 -7.58
CA SER A 91 11.74 8.79 -7.51
C SER A 91 12.35 9.35 -8.78
N LEU A 92 11.83 8.98 -9.95
CA LEU A 92 12.21 9.53 -11.26
C LEU A 92 11.92 11.03 -11.35
N ALA A 93 10.82 11.50 -10.78
CA ALA A 93 10.46 12.91 -10.74
C ALA A 93 11.31 13.75 -9.77
N ASN A 94 12.37 13.18 -9.20
CA ASN A 94 13.31 13.81 -8.27
C ASN A 94 12.62 14.49 -7.08
N LYS A 95 11.55 13.86 -6.57
CA LYS A 95 10.84 14.32 -5.37
C LYS A 95 11.62 13.92 -4.13
N THR A 96 11.60 14.79 -3.13
CA THR A 96 12.30 14.57 -1.87
C THR A 96 11.34 13.90 -0.87
N PHE A 97 11.40 12.58 -0.77
CA PHE A 97 10.60 11.78 0.15
C PHE A 97 11.41 10.56 0.62
N VAL A 98 10.91 9.88 1.64
CA VAL A 98 11.50 8.63 2.13
C VAL A 98 10.42 7.59 2.46
N THR A 99 10.79 6.33 2.32
CA THR A 99 10.00 5.14 2.68
C THR A 99 10.52 4.58 3.99
N HIS A 100 9.64 4.44 4.99
CA HIS A 100 10.00 3.97 6.33
C HIS A 100 9.78 2.49 6.54
N ALA A 101 8.73 1.94 5.94
CA ALA A 101 8.37 0.53 6.06
C ALA A 101 7.41 0.09 4.94
N MET A 102 7.57 -1.11 4.44
CA MET A 102 6.50 -1.86 3.81
C MET A 102 5.63 -2.46 4.91
N PHE A 103 4.30 -2.47 4.74
CA PHE A 103 3.36 -3.03 5.73
C PHE A 103 2.36 -4.03 5.13
N GLY A 104 2.28 -4.12 3.81
CA GLY A 104 1.41 -5.04 3.11
C GLY A 104 1.86 -5.29 1.67
N GLN A 105 1.56 -6.46 1.16
CA GLN A 105 1.85 -6.83 -0.23
C GLN A 105 0.81 -7.81 -0.77
N SER A 106 0.68 -7.85 -2.11
CA SER A 106 -0.13 -8.83 -2.84
C SER A 106 0.53 -9.16 -4.18
N ASP A 107 0.44 -10.41 -4.58
CA ASP A 107 0.83 -10.87 -5.91
C ASP A 107 -0.37 -11.05 -6.84
N ASN A 108 -1.55 -10.58 -6.43
CA ASN A 108 -2.80 -10.74 -7.17
C ASN A 108 -3.79 -9.56 -6.97
N ASP A 109 -3.31 -8.38 -6.56
CA ASP A 109 -4.17 -7.19 -6.37
C ASP A 109 -4.60 -6.59 -7.72
N VAL A 110 -3.70 -6.51 -8.69
CA VAL A 110 -4.00 -6.10 -10.06
C VAL A 110 -4.45 -7.31 -10.86
N LYS A 111 -5.58 -7.18 -11.56
CA LYS A 111 -6.17 -8.27 -12.37
C LYS A 111 -6.04 -7.96 -13.86
N LEU A 112 -5.82 -8.99 -14.68
CA LEU A 112 -6.06 -8.92 -16.12
C LEU A 112 -7.49 -9.38 -16.38
N ILE A 113 -8.34 -8.46 -16.81
CA ILE A 113 -9.76 -8.73 -17.09
C ILE A 113 -10.05 -8.42 -18.56
N THR A 114 -10.71 -9.37 -19.24
CA THR A 114 -11.05 -9.26 -20.64
C THR A 114 -12.52 -9.54 -20.87
N ARG A 115 -13.08 -9.00 -21.96
CA ARG A 115 -14.41 -9.42 -22.41
C ARG A 115 -14.35 -10.84 -22.94
N THR A 116 -15.36 -11.63 -22.62
CA THR A 116 -15.53 -13.00 -23.21
C THR A 116 -15.64 -12.91 -24.73
N SER A 117 -16.28 -11.85 -25.26
CA SER A 117 -16.43 -11.60 -26.71
C SER A 117 -15.11 -11.27 -27.43
N ALA A 118 -14.10 -10.75 -26.71
CA ALA A 118 -12.80 -10.43 -27.29
C ALA A 118 -11.95 -11.66 -27.64
N LYS A 119 -12.38 -12.86 -27.18
CA LYS A 119 -11.75 -14.17 -27.44
C LYS A 119 -10.25 -14.22 -27.08
N ILE A 120 -9.87 -13.55 -26.00
CA ILE A 120 -8.51 -13.54 -25.47
C ILE A 120 -8.32 -14.79 -24.60
N ASN A 121 -7.42 -15.67 -25.00
CA ASN A 121 -7.12 -16.91 -24.30
C ASN A 121 -5.74 -16.94 -23.65
N SER A 122 -4.80 -16.18 -24.22
CA SER A 122 -3.42 -16.02 -23.75
C SER A 122 -3.04 -14.54 -23.75
N THR A 123 -1.91 -14.19 -23.14
CA THR A 123 -1.32 -12.85 -23.18
C THR A 123 -0.89 -12.44 -24.59
N MET A 124 -0.53 -13.39 -25.48
CA MET A 124 -0.23 -13.11 -26.88
C MET A 124 -1.46 -12.53 -27.64
N ASP A 125 -2.67 -12.89 -27.25
CA ASP A 125 -3.91 -12.40 -27.89
C ASP A 125 -4.21 -10.92 -27.54
N LEU A 126 -3.39 -10.28 -26.67
CA LEU A 126 -3.48 -8.86 -26.36
C LEU A 126 -3.04 -8.00 -27.53
N LYS A 127 -2.26 -8.54 -28.49
CA LYS A 127 -1.79 -7.79 -29.66
C LYS A 127 -2.95 -7.18 -30.45
N GLY A 128 -2.87 -5.86 -30.68
CA GLY A 128 -3.90 -5.08 -31.39
C GLY A 128 -5.20 -4.88 -30.62
N LYS A 129 -5.23 -5.11 -29.28
CA LYS A 129 -6.42 -4.90 -28.46
C LYS A 129 -6.45 -3.53 -27.83
N GLU A 130 -7.65 -3.02 -27.62
CA GLU A 130 -7.93 -1.80 -26.86
C GLU A 130 -7.82 -2.09 -25.36
N ILE A 131 -6.77 -1.57 -24.72
CA ILE A 131 -6.43 -1.89 -23.33
C ILE A 131 -6.46 -0.63 -22.46
N GLY A 132 -7.24 -0.68 -21.39
CA GLY A 132 -7.30 0.39 -20.40
C GLY A 132 -6.42 0.14 -19.19
N VAL A 133 -5.66 1.18 -18.81
CA VAL A 133 -4.81 1.20 -17.61
C VAL A 133 -4.90 2.56 -16.91
N THR A 134 -4.38 2.62 -15.69
CA THR A 134 -4.15 3.89 -15.00
C THR A 134 -2.67 4.25 -15.09
N HIS A 135 -2.38 5.41 -15.71
CA HIS A 135 -1.02 5.88 -15.98
C HIS A 135 -0.19 6.05 -14.70
N GLY A 136 1.09 5.64 -14.76
CA GLY A 136 2.05 5.79 -13.67
C GLY A 136 1.72 4.95 -12.43
N THR A 137 1.08 3.79 -12.61
CA THR A 137 0.67 2.91 -11.51
C THR A 137 1.01 1.44 -11.80
N ALA A 138 0.77 0.58 -10.80
CA ALA A 138 0.90 -0.87 -10.93
C ALA A 138 0.09 -1.46 -12.09
N SER A 139 -1.03 -0.84 -12.47
CA SER A 139 -1.86 -1.26 -13.61
C SER A 139 -1.07 -1.26 -14.92
N GLU A 140 -0.39 -0.16 -15.21
CA GLU A 140 0.37 0.01 -16.44
C GLU A 140 1.68 -0.79 -16.45
N TYR A 141 2.39 -0.80 -15.32
CA TYR A 141 3.58 -1.64 -15.17
C TYR A 141 3.26 -3.12 -15.35
N PHE A 142 2.15 -3.59 -14.78
CA PHE A 142 1.74 -4.98 -14.91
C PHE A 142 1.38 -5.35 -16.35
N LEU A 143 0.69 -4.47 -17.09
CA LEU A 143 0.46 -4.66 -18.52
C LEU A 143 1.78 -4.85 -19.27
N SER A 144 2.75 -3.98 -19.05
CA SER A 144 4.06 -4.08 -19.70
C SER A 144 4.78 -5.37 -19.35
N THR A 145 4.67 -5.83 -18.11
CA THR A 145 5.22 -7.13 -17.70
C THR A 145 4.56 -8.28 -18.49
N LEU A 146 3.24 -8.27 -18.61
CA LEU A 146 2.50 -9.27 -19.37
C LEU A 146 2.86 -9.27 -20.86
N LEU A 147 2.97 -8.10 -21.46
CA LEU A 147 3.39 -7.96 -22.88
C LEU A 147 4.82 -8.45 -23.09
N ALA A 148 5.75 -8.07 -22.20
CA ALA A 148 7.15 -8.48 -22.30
C ALA A 148 7.36 -9.99 -22.20
N LEU A 149 6.53 -10.72 -21.44
CA LEU A 149 6.57 -12.19 -21.38
C LEU A 149 6.31 -12.86 -22.74
N GLU A 150 5.58 -12.17 -23.61
CA GLU A 150 5.26 -12.64 -24.97
C GLU A 150 6.14 -11.96 -26.06
N GLY A 151 7.13 -11.17 -25.66
CA GLY A 151 7.95 -10.40 -26.60
C GLY A 151 7.21 -9.24 -27.28
N LEU A 152 6.10 -8.78 -26.69
CA LEU A 152 5.31 -7.63 -27.12
C LEU A 152 5.72 -6.37 -26.34
N THR A 153 5.35 -5.22 -26.88
CA THR A 153 5.52 -3.91 -26.24
C THR A 153 4.19 -3.15 -26.20
N THR A 154 4.17 -1.98 -25.59
CA THR A 154 2.99 -1.10 -25.61
C THR A 154 2.63 -0.58 -27.01
N GLU A 155 3.55 -0.64 -27.97
CA GLU A 155 3.30 -0.29 -29.39
C GLU A 155 2.50 -1.38 -30.13
N ASP A 156 2.44 -2.60 -29.58
CA ASP A 156 1.66 -3.71 -30.16
C ASP A 156 0.19 -3.71 -29.73
N VAL A 157 -0.25 -2.76 -28.90
CA VAL A 157 -1.61 -2.64 -28.37
C VAL A 157 -2.14 -1.20 -28.50
N GLU A 158 -3.47 -1.03 -28.43
CA GLU A 158 -4.09 0.30 -28.35
C GLU A 158 -4.31 0.67 -26.90
N LEU A 159 -3.43 1.51 -26.34
CA LEU A 159 -3.39 1.84 -24.91
C LEU A 159 -4.24 3.08 -24.60
N TYR A 160 -5.15 2.95 -23.64
CA TYR A 160 -6.01 4.02 -23.15
C TYR A 160 -5.77 4.27 -21.65
N HIS A 161 -5.56 5.54 -21.29
CA HIS A 161 -5.32 5.95 -19.92
C HIS A 161 -6.61 6.47 -19.26
N TYR A 162 -6.98 5.86 -18.13
CA TYR A 162 -8.14 6.23 -17.34
C TYR A 162 -7.74 6.61 -15.92
N LYS A 163 -8.54 7.47 -15.29
CA LYS A 163 -8.53 7.57 -13.82
C LYS A 163 -9.11 6.28 -13.23
N PRO A 164 -8.68 5.85 -12.02
CA PRO A 164 -9.13 4.58 -11.44
C PRO A 164 -10.63 4.38 -11.45
N GLU A 165 -11.38 5.43 -11.07
CA GLU A 165 -12.85 5.39 -10.97
C GLU A 165 -13.55 5.35 -12.35
N GLN A 166 -12.85 5.74 -13.42
CA GLN A 166 -13.36 5.78 -14.79
C GLN A 166 -13.03 4.51 -15.58
N LEU A 167 -12.00 3.77 -15.17
CA LEU A 167 -11.51 2.59 -15.87
C LEU A 167 -12.59 1.51 -16.02
N VAL A 168 -13.35 1.25 -14.95
CA VAL A 168 -14.49 0.32 -14.96
C VAL A 168 -15.58 0.76 -15.94
N ASN A 169 -15.89 2.06 -15.97
CA ASN A 169 -16.91 2.60 -16.87
C ASN A 169 -16.50 2.47 -18.34
N GLY A 170 -15.25 2.79 -18.70
CA GLY A 170 -14.72 2.58 -20.04
C GLY A 170 -14.84 1.13 -20.51
N PHE A 171 -14.58 0.19 -19.59
CA PHE A 171 -14.79 -1.22 -19.89
C PHE A 171 -16.28 -1.58 -20.02
N ILE A 172 -17.18 -1.09 -19.16
CA ILE A 172 -18.62 -1.33 -19.24
C ILE A 172 -19.21 -0.79 -20.54
N ASN A 173 -18.81 0.42 -20.93
CA ASN A 173 -19.27 1.11 -22.15
C ASN A 173 -18.76 0.47 -23.44
N LYS A 174 -17.84 -0.47 -23.38
CA LYS A 174 -17.16 -1.13 -24.50
C LYS A 174 -16.18 -0.19 -25.26
N ASP A 175 -15.63 0.78 -24.57
CA ASP A 175 -14.58 1.64 -25.11
C ASP A 175 -13.22 0.90 -25.15
N ILE A 176 -13.09 -0.18 -24.39
CA ILE A 176 -11.91 -1.04 -24.29
C ILE A 176 -12.31 -2.52 -24.15
N ASP A 177 -11.48 -3.41 -24.68
CA ASP A 177 -11.66 -4.87 -24.63
C ASP A 177 -11.05 -5.53 -23.40
N VAL A 178 -10.01 -4.90 -22.89
CA VAL A 178 -9.13 -5.37 -21.81
C VAL A 178 -8.91 -4.24 -20.83
N PHE A 179 -8.84 -4.55 -19.55
CA PHE A 179 -8.38 -3.59 -18.58
C PHE A 179 -7.67 -4.26 -17.40
N LEU A 180 -6.82 -3.49 -16.74
CA LEU A 180 -6.02 -3.95 -15.61
C LEU A 180 -6.35 -3.15 -14.34
N PRO A 181 -7.51 -3.43 -13.71
CA PRO A 181 -7.89 -2.80 -12.47
C PRO A 181 -7.15 -3.43 -11.30
N TRP A 182 -6.98 -2.65 -10.24
CA TRP A 182 -6.70 -3.20 -8.91
C TRP A 182 -7.99 -3.34 -8.10
N GLU A 183 -7.91 -4.02 -6.97
CA GLU A 183 -9.06 -4.21 -6.09
C GLU A 183 -9.42 -2.94 -5.30
N PRO A 184 -10.72 -2.60 -5.10
CA PRO A 184 -11.89 -3.47 -5.34
C PRO A 184 -12.50 -3.38 -6.75
N PHE A 185 -11.91 -2.67 -7.69
CA PHE A 185 -12.48 -2.43 -9.02
C PHE A 185 -12.59 -3.72 -9.86
N GLY A 186 -11.65 -4.66 -9.67
CA GLY A 186 -11.69 -5.97 -10.31
C GLY A 186 -12.93 -6.76 -9.90
N PHE A 187 -13.17 -6.88 -8.60
CA PHE A 187 -14.34 -7.57 -8.06
C PHE A 187 -15.65 -6.89 -8.47
N GLN A 188 -15.74 -5.56 -8.37
CA GLN A 188 -16.93 -4.82 -8.78
C GLN A 188 -17.30 -5.09 -10.25
N SER A 189 -16.30 -5.13 -11.12
CA SER A 189 -16.51 -5.47 -12.53
C SER A 189 -17.00 -6.90 -12.71
N ALA A 190 -16.48 -7.85 -11.93
CA ALA A 190 -16.94 -9.24 -11.96
C ALA A 190 -18.40 -9.37 -11.57
N GLN A 191 -18.84 -8.61 -10.55
CA GLN A 191 -20.24 -8.61 -10.12
C GLN A 191 -21.17 -7.97 -11.16
N LEU A 192 -20.78 -6.82 -11.73
CA LEU A 192 -21.61 -6.07 -12.69
C LEU A 192 -21.74 -6.78 -14.03
N LEU A 193 -20.72 -7.49 -14.46
CA LEU A 193 -20.63 -8.10 -15.80
C LEU A 193 -20.60 -9.63 -15.75
N ASN A 194 -21.29 -10.22 -14.81
CA ASN A 194 -21.34 -11.68 -14.58
C ASN A 194 -21.51 -12.47 -15.88
N GLY A 195 -20.57 -13.38 -16.15
CA GLY A 195 -20.56 -14.23 -17.36
C GLY A 195 -20.10 -13.53 -18.65
N GLN A 196 -19.91 -12.19 -18.66
CA GLN A 196 -19.47 -11.44 -19.84
C GLN A 196 -17.96 -11.16 -19.83
N ILE A 197 -17.29 -11.50 -18.75
CA ILE A 197 -15.86 -11.28 -18.58
C ILE A 197 -15.11 -12.57 -18.27
N LYS A 198 -13.79 -12.53 -18.54
CA LYS A 198 -12.83 -13.54 -18.13
C LYS A 198 -11.74 -12.87 -17.30
N ILE A 199 -11.54 -13.38 -16.10
CA ILE A 199 -10.42 -13.00 -15.24
C ILE A 199 -9.30 -14.01 -15.47
N HIS A 200 -8.15 -13.54 -15.90
CA HIS A 200 -7.02 -14.39 -16.21
C HIS A 200 -6.22 -14.75 -14.96
N LYS A 201 -5.61 -15.93 -14.96
CA LYS A 201 -4.75 -16.41 -13.87
C LYS A 201 -3.36 -15.77 -14.02
N THR A 202 -3.15 -14.68 -13.33
CA THR A 202 -1.89 -13.90 -13.38
C THR A 202 -1.21 -13.79 -12.01
N LYS A 203 -1.69 -14.53 -11.02
CA LYS A 203 -1.11 -14.57 -9.67
C LYS A 203 0.37 -14.96 -9.72
N GLY A 204 1.22 -14.22 -8.99
CA GLY A 204 2.66 -14.45 -8.93
C GLY A 204 3.48 -13.80 -10.05
N LEU A 205 2.85 -13.19 -11.07
CA LEU A 205 3.58 -12.51 -12.15
C LEU A 205 4.03 -11.10 -11.78
N ASN A 206 3.40 -10.48 -10.81
CA ASN A 206 3.77 -9.18 -10.27
C ASN A 206 3.45 -9.12 -8.78
N THR A 207 4.28 -8.44 -8.01
CA THR A 207 4.02 -8.18 -6.59
C THR A 207 3.87 -6.69 -6.39
N LEU A 208 2.73 -6.28 -5.84
CA LEU A 208 2.46 -4.93 -5.39
C LEU A 208 2.74 -4.84 -3.90
N SER A 209 3.50 -3.85 -3.46
CA SER A 209 3.68 -3.54 -2.04
C SER A 209 3.09 -2.19 -1.67
N PHE A 210 2.64 -2.07 -0.42
CA PHE A 210 2.19 -0.80 0.17
C PHE A 210 3.13 -0.40 1.31
N ASN A 211 3.48 0.89 1.33
CA ASN A 211 4.57 1.42 2.10
C ASN A 211 4.17 2.68 2.84
N LEU A 212 4.72 2.88 4.04
CA LEU A 212 4.64 4.10 4.82
C LEU A 212 5.70 5.08 4.32
N ILE A 213 5.27 6.24 3.85
CA ILE A 213 6.13 7.29 3.32
C ILE A 213 5.95 8.61 4.06
N SER A 214 6.99 9.44 4.02
CA SER A 214 6.93 10.86 4.42
C SER A 214 7.82 11.71 3.52
N VAL A 215 7.83 13.02 3.72
CA VAL A 215 8.92 13.88 3.25
C VAL A 215 10.24 13.46 3.91
N THR A 216 11.37 13.98 3.46
CA THR A 216 12.68 13.71 4.08
C THR A 216 12.62 13.86 5.59
N ALA A 217 12.98 12.79 6.31
CA ALA A 217 12.81 12.71 7.74
C ALA A 217 13.94 13.39 8.52
N ASP A 218 13.60 14.37 9.34
CA ASP A 218 14.41 14.80 10.47
C ASP A 218 14.30 13.79 11.64
N ASN A 219 15.04 14.01 12.71
CA ASN A 219 15.04 13.10 13.85
C ASN A 219 13.65 12.98 14.52
N LEU A 220 12.88 14.07 14.57
CA LEU A 220 11.54 14.05 15.15
C LEU A 220 10.59 13.22 14.31
N LEU A 221 10.64 13.34 12.99
CA LEU A 221 9.79 12.57 12.10
C LEU A 221 10.16 11.08 12.12
N VAL A 222 11.44 10.74 12.31
CA VAL A 222 11.89 9.36 12.54
C VAL A 222 11.30 8.78 13.83
N GLU A 223 11.31 9.53 14.94
CA GLU A 223 10.67 9.09 16.19
C GLU A 223 9.16 8.90 16.04
N LYS A 224 8.48 9.77 15.32
CA LYS A 224 7.07 9.61 14.97
C LYS A 224 6.85 8.35 14.12
N ALA A 225 7.67 8.12 13.08
CA ALA A 225 7.61 6.93 12.23
C ALA A 225 7.79 5.64 13.03
N LYS A 226 8.74 5.62 13.97
CA LYS A 226 8.97 4.51 14.89
C LYS A 226 7.70 4.16 15.68
N CYS A 227 7.01 5.15 16.25
CA CYS A 227 5.77 4.93 17.00
C CYS A 227 4.61 4.46 16.09
N VAL A 228 4.54 4.94 14.83
CA VAL A 228 3.58 4.42 13.85
C VAL A 228 3.88 2.95 13.55
N ILE A 229 5.14 2.60 13.31
CA ILE A 229 5.58 1.23 13.01
C ILE A 229 5.29 0.29 14.21
N GLN A 230 5.48 0.75 15.45
CA GLN A 230 5.11 -0.01 16.65
C GLN A 230 3.61 -0.32 16.67
N GLY A 231 2.74 0.66 16.42
CA GLY A 231 1.30 0.44 16.35
C GLY A 231 0.90 -0.51 15.22
N LEU A 232 1.56 -0.41 14.07
CA LEU A 232 1.34 -1.34 12.94
C LEU A 232 1.83 -2.76 13.29
N SER A 233 2.92 -2.92 14.04
CA SER A 233 3.39 -4.23 14.50
C SER A 233 2.33 -4.92 15.37
N ILE A 234 1.77 -4.21 16.35
CA ILE A 234 0.68 -4.72 17.22
C ILE A 234 -0.53 -5.14 16.36
N ALA A 235 -0.90 -4.31 15.38
CA ALA A 235 -2.02 -4.61 14.51
C ALA A 235 -1.78 -5.82 13.60
N ILE A 236 -0.59 -5.99 13.07
CA ILE A 236 -0.23 -7.15 12.22
C ILE A 236 -0.24 -8.44 13.03
N ASP A 237 0.25 -8.44 14.27
CA ASP A 237 0.17 -9.58 15.17
C ASP A 237 -1.31 -9.91 15.52
N TYR A 238 -2.14 -8.87 15.69
CA TYR A 238 -3.57 -9.05 15.87
C TYR A 238 -4.24 -9.66 14.65
N ILE A 239 -3.92 -9.18 13.43
CA ILE A 239 -4.45 -9.74 12.16
C ILE A 239 -4.13 -11.23 12.05
N ALA A 240 -2.91 -11.62 12.37
CA ALA A 240 -2.49 -13.02 12.33
C ALA A 240 -3.23 -13.91 13.34
N SER A 241 -3.48 -13.40 14.54
CA SER A 241 -4.13 -14.15 15.61
C SER A 241 -5.65 -14.07 15.61
N HIS A 242 -6.24 -13.01 15.03
CA HIS A 242 -7.68 -12.73 14.99
C HIS A 242 -8.17 -12.40 13.55
N PRO A 243 -8.01 -13.34 12.60
CA PRO A 243 -8.30 -13.04 11.19
C PRO A 243 -9.77 -12.76 10.91
N ARG A 244 -10.71 -13.32 11.68
CA ARG A 244 -12.16 -13.07 11.50
C ARG A 244 -12.53 -11.65 11.91
N GLU A 245 -12.10 -11.24 13.07
CA GLU A 245 -12.31 -9.90 13.61
C GLU A 245 -11.65 -8.84 12.73
N SER A 246 -10.46 -9.12 12.24
CA SER A 246 -9.73 -8.24 11.33
C SER A 246 -10.45 -8.05 10.00
N LYS A 247 -11.00 -9.13 9.42
CA LYS A 247 -11.87 -9.06 8.23
C LYS A 247 -13.10 -8.17 8.50
N GLN A 248 -13.76 -8.35 9.67
CA GLN A 248 -14.93 -7.56 10.03
C GLN A 248 -14.59 -6.06 10.16
N ILE A 249 -13.47 -5.72 10.82
CA ILE A 249 -13.00 -4.33 10.93
C ILE A 249 -12.85 -3.68 9.54
N VAL A 250 -12.19 -4.39 8.62
CA VAL A 250 -11.95 -3.86 7.25
C VAL A 250 -13.25 -3.72 6.48
N MET A 251 -14.18 -4.69 6.60
CA MET A 251 -15.51 -4.60 5.98
C MET A 251 -16.26 -3.36 6.48
N ASP A 252 -16.24 -3.11 7.78
CA ASP A 252 -16.97 -2.00 8.41
C ASP A 252 -16.35 -0.65 8.05
N GLU A 253 -15.02 -0.53 8.06
CA GLU A 253 -14.31 0.72 7.74
C GLU A 253 -14.43 1.08 6.25
N LEU A 254 -14.25 0.12 5.35
CA LEU A 254 -14.25 0.37 3.91
C LEU A 254 -15.61 0.15 3.23
N LYS A 255 -16.64 -0.26 3.98
CA LYS A 255 -17.98 -0.60 3.47
C LYS A 255 -17.95 -1.69 2.40
N LEU A 256 -17.17 -2.74 2.67
CA LEU A 256 -16.97 -3.89 1.78
C LEU A 256 -17.88 -5.06 2.16
N THR A 257 -18.21 -5.90 1.18
CA THR A 257 -18.98 -7.10 1.42
C THR A 257 -18.10 -8.27 1.87
N ALA A 258 -18.69 -9.27 2.52
CA ALA A 258 -17.97 -10.47 2.93
C ALA A 258 -17.43 -11.24 1.72
N GLU A 259 -18.20 -11.30 0.62
CA GLU A 259 -17.78 -11.95 -0.63
C GLU A 259 -16.52 -11.30 -1.21
N PHE A 260 -16.44 -9.97 -1.15
CA PHE A 260 -15.24 -9.28 -1.61
C PHE A 260 -14.03 -9.57 -0.72
N ILE A 261 -14.21 -9.52 0.60
CA ILE A 261 -13.10 -9.83 1.53
C ILE A 261 -12.63 -11.27 1.36
N ASP A 262 -13.52 -12.22 1.19
CA ASP A 262 -13.14 -13.62 0.92
C ASP A 262 -12.46 -13.80 -0.44
N TRP A 263 -12.80 -12.95 -1.41
CA TRP A 263 -12.15 -12.90 -2.72
C TRP A 263 -10.69 -12.50 -2.66
N VAL A 264 -10.32 -11.53 -1.79
CA VAL A 264 -8.97 -10.92 -1.78
C VAL A 264 -8.09 -11.38 -0.63
N TRP A 265 -8.67 -11.82 0.50
CA TRP A 265 -7.92 -11.97 1.75
C TRP A 265 -6.73 -12.92 1.67
N SER A 266 -6.88 -14.02 0.96
CA SER A 266 -5.80 -15.01 0.78
C SER A 266 -4.66 -14.53 -0.12
N ASP A 267 -4.86 -13.43 -0.83
CA ASP A 267 -3.86 -12.83 -1.72
C ASP A 267 -3.04 -11.75 -1.02
N TYR A 268 -3.42 -11.38 0.21
CA TYR A 268 -2.74 -10.32 0.98
C TYR A 268 -1.84 -10.88 2.06
N ILE A 269 -0.64 -10.33 2.14
CA ILE A 269 0.35 -10.63 3.18
C ILE A 269 0.61 -9.33 3.93
N PHE A 270 0.23 -9.31 5.21
CA PHE A 270 0.49 -8.18 6.10
C PHE A 270 1.73 -8.47 6.92
N LYS A 271 2.78 -7.71 6.69
CA LYS A 271 4.04 -7.79 7.42
C LYS A 271 4.81 -6.49 7.31
N LEU A 272 5.54 -6.14 8.35
CA LEU A 272 6.50 -5.04 8.31
C LEU A 272 7.82 -5.51 7.71
N GLY A 273 8.47 -4.63 6.97
CA GLY A 273 9.81 -4.89 6.44
C GLY A 273 10.37 -3.73 5.63
N LEU A 274 11.67 -3.71 5.55
CA LEU A 274 12.45 -2.99 4.54
C LEU A 274 13.46 -3.98 4.00
N ASN A 275 13.20 -4.52 2.83
CA ASN A 275 14.00 -5.61 2.27
C ASN A 275 14.47 -5.31 0.86
N GLN A 276 15.46 -6.07 0.42
CA GLN A 276 16.03 -5.93 -0.91
C GLN A 276 15.00 -6.14 -2.03
N SER A 277 13.97 -6.98 -1.81
CA SER A 277 12.94 -7.19 -2.83
C SER A 277 12.08 -5.95 -3.08
N LEU A 278 11.81 -5.12 -2.05
CA LEU A 278 11.16 -3.82 -2.24
C LEU A 278 12.04 -2.90 -3.11
N MET A 279 13.33 -2.80 -2.80
CA MET A 279 14.25 -1.95 -3.56
C MET A 279 14.34 -2.39 -5.02
N LEU A 280 14.51 -3.70 -5.26
CA LEU A 280 14.55 -4.26 -6.61
C LEU A 280 13.24 -4.06 -7.38
N SER A 281 12.08 -4.14 -6.70
CA SER A 281 10.79 -3.85 -7.31
C SER A 281 10.70 -2.40 -7.77
N VAL A 282 11.06 -1.46 -6.90
CA VAL A 282 11.05 -0.02 -7.22
C VAL A 282 12.04 0.30 -8.34
N GLU A 283 13.26 -0.23 -8.27
CA GLU A 283 14.30 -0.02 -9.28
C GLU A 283 13.89 -0.58 -10.65
N SER A 284 13.36 -1.80 -10.69
CA SER A 284 12.90 -2.44 -11.93
C SER A 284 11.78 -1.65 -12.59
N GLN A 285 10.83 -1.13 -11.81
CA GLN A 285 9.75 -0.28 -12.30
C GLN A 285 10.28 1.08 -12.81
N ALA A 286 11.27 1.66 -12.13
CA ALA A 286 11.91 2.90 -12.58
C ALA A 286 12.72 2.69 -13.88
N ILE A 287 13.50 1.60 -13.99
CA ILE A 287 14.21 1.21 -15.21
C ILE A 287 13.23 1.04 -16.36
N TRP A 288 12.13 0.32 -16.14
CA TRP A 288 11.09 0.13 -17.12
C TRP A 288 10.49 1.46 -17.60
N ALA A 289 10.13 2.36 -16.68
CA ALA A 289 9.53 3.65 -17.03
C ALA A 289 10.47 4.53 -17.86
N VAL A 290 11.78 4.48 -17.61
CA VAL A 290 12.80 5.15 -18.43
C VAL A 290 12.93 4.48 -19.80
N ALA A 291 13.06 3.17 -19.85
CA ALA A 291 13.27 2.41 -21.09
C ALA A 291 12.08 2.53 -22.06
N THR A 292 10.86 2.64 -21.53
CA THR A 292 9.63 2.77 -22.32
C THR A 292 9.21 4.23 -22.57
N GLN A 293 10.05 5.19 -22.18
CA GLN A 293 9.78 6.63 -22.33
C GLN A 293 8.48 7.12 -21.65
N MET A 294 8.06 6.41 -20.59
CA MET A 294 6.91 6.80 -19.76
C MET A 294 7.20 7.99 -18.85
N THR A 295 8.42 8.47 -18.87
CA THR A 295 8.92 9.61 -18.12
C THR A 295 9.81 10.46 -19.02
N GLN A 296 9.91 11.75 -18.71
CA GLN A 296 10.86 12.66 -19.37
C GLN A 296 12.31 12.52 -18.84
N PHE A 297 12.50 11.74 -17.78
CA PHE A 297 13.80 11.50 -17.17
C PHE A 297 14.51 10.33 -17.86
N ASN A 298 15.83 10.43 -18.03
CA ASN A 298 16.64 9.46 -18.78
C ASN A 298 17.51 8.59 -17.86
N GLU A 299 17.54 8.87 -16.56
CA GLU A 299 18.36 8.17 -15.59
C GLU A 299 17.52 7.69 -14.42
N VAL A 300 17.82 6.48 -13.94
CA VAL A 300 17.23 5.93 -12.73
C VAL A 300 18.06 6.41 -11.55
N PRO A 301 17.47 7.08 -10.56
CA PRO A 301 18.21 7.52 -9.38
C PRO A 301 18.59 6.32 -8.49
N ASN A 302 19.56 6.50 -7.61
CA ASN A 302 19.82 5.50 -6.56
C ASN A 302 18.62 5.41 -5.62
N ILE A 303 17.94 4.26 -5.64
CA ILE A 303 16.72 4.02 -4.85
C ILE A 303 16.97 4.05 -3.34
N GLU A 304 18.20 3.79 -2.88
CA GLU A 304 18.56 3.89 -1.45
C GLU A 304 18.28 5.28 -0.87
N HIS A 305 18.40 6.34 -1.67
CA HIS A 305 18.12 7.72 -1.24
C HIS A 305 16.64 7.95 -0.85
N PHE A 306 15.75 7.07 -1.25
CA PHE A 306 14.32 7.12 -0.95
C PHE A 306 13.91 6.18 0.19
N ILE A 307 14.87 5.64 0.94
CA ILE A 307 14.64 4.73 2.06
C ILE A 307 15.26 5.30 3.33
N ASP A 308 14.47 5.32 4.40
CA ASP A 308 14.95 5.65 5.74
C ASP A 308 14.69 4.47 6.68
N SER A 309 15.72 3.67 6.91
CA SER A 309 15.64 2.46 7.73
C SER A 309 15.67 2.71 9.24
N ARG A 310 15.99 3.92 9.70
CA ARG A 310 16.23 4.22 11.13
C ARG A 310 15.07 3.80 12.04
N ALA A 311 13.84 4.13 11.63
CA ALA A 311 12.65 3.78 12.40
C ALA A 311 12.42 2.25 12.45
N MET A 312 12.54 1.55 11.31
CA MET A 312 12.41 0.10 11.24
C MET A 312 13.51 -0.63 12.02
N LEU A 313 14.77 -0.20 11.90
CA LEU A 313 15.89 -0.77 12.66
C LEU A 313 15.69 -0.65 14.18
N ALA A 314 15.08 0.46 14.64
CA ALA A 314 14.80 0.66 16.05
C ALA A 314 13.67 -0.24 16.59
N VAL A 315 12.69 -0.63 15.74
CA VAL A 315 11.53 -1.44 16.16
C VAL A 315 11.72 -2.92 15.84
N MET A 316 12.15 -3.22 14.61
CA MET A 316 12.25 -4.59 14.08
C MET A 316 13.54 -4.77 13.26
N PRO A 317 14.72 -4.79 13.89
CA PRO A 317 16.00 -4.85 13.17
C PRO A 317 16.12 -6.08 12.24
N ASN A 318 15.52 -7.21 12.62
CA ASN A 318 15.52 -8.44 11.83
C ASN A 318 14.62 -8.37 10.58
N ALA A 319 13.74 -7.36 10.46
CA ALA A 319 12.88 -7.12 9.30
C ALA A 319 13.52 -6.13 8.29
N VAL A 320 14.75 -5.67 8.56
CA VAL A 320 15.53 -4.81 7.68
C VAL A 320 16.63 -5.64 7.03
N ASN A 321 16.57 -5.77 5.71
CA ASN A 321 17.55 -6.48 4.90
C ASN A 321 17.79 -5.71 3.60
N ILE A 322 18.34 -4.51 3.76
CA ILE A 322 18.80 -3.63 2.67
C ILE A 322 20.29 -3.36 2.87
N PRO A 323 21.07 -3.07 1.81
CA PRO A 323 22.44 -2.60 1.94
C PRO A 323 22.49 -1.36 2.87
N GLN A 324 23.53 -1.26 3.68
CA GLN A 324 23.79 -0.10 4.55
C GLN A 324 24.94 0.70 3.99
#